data_cc2c07ab9487db392b342b11967603cf
#
_entry.id   cc2c07ab9487db392b342b11967603cf
#
_cell.length_a   1.000
_cell.length_b   1.000
_cell.length_c   1.000
_cell.angle_alpha   90.00
_cell.angle_beta   90.00
_cell.angle_gamma   90.00
#
_symmetry.space_group_name_H-M   'P 1'
#
loop_
_entity.id
_entity.type
_entity.pdbx_description
1 polymer ?
#
loop_
_entity_poly.entity_id
_entity_poly.type
_entity_poly.pdbx_seq_one_letter_code
_entity_poly.pdbx_strand_id
1 'polypeptide(L)'
;MKKDVMILTGAGQIGMAIARRTGYEMKIIIGDKRMENAAGIAETMNQAGFDTVPVQMDLSSRQSICELINTAQQYGNIAMLVNAAGVSPSQATVEEILKVDLYGTAMLLEEIGKIIKTGGVGVTISSQSGHRLPALGAETDRLLACTPTEELLHLEILQPSHIRDSLHAYQLAKYCNTKRVMAEAVKWGRRGARINSISPGIIVTPLALDEFNGPRGNFYKNMFAQSPAGRPGTADEVANVAELLMGNRGAFITGSDILIDGGATAAYLYKTPTT
;
A
#
# COMPACT_ATOMS: atom_id res chain seq x y z
N MET A 1 -23.45 -3.77 20.65
CA MET A 1 -22.15 -4.42 20.32
C MET A 1 -21.23 -3.32 19.75
N LYS A 2 -19.95 -3.34 20.13
CA LYS A 2 -18.97 -2.44 19.47
C LYS A 2 -18.88 -2.81 17.98
N LYS A 3 -18.88 -1.81 17.09
CA LYS A 3 -18.71 -2.02 15.65
C LYS A 3 -17.31 -2.59 15.35
N ASP A 4 -17.16 -3.30 14.25
CA ASP A 4 -15.84 -3.60 13.70
C ASP A 4 -15.21 -2.31 13.17
N VAL A 5 -13.89 -2.23 13.27
CA VAL A 5 -13.13 -1.05 12.87
C VAL A 5 -12.25 -1.39 11.67
N MET A 6 -12.27 -0.50 10.68
CA MET A 6 -11.29 -0.44 9.61
C MET A 6 -10.30 0.69 9.88
N ILE A 7 -9.01 0.40 9.76
CA ILE A 7 -7.97 1.43 9.64
C ILE A 7 -7.64 1.61 8.17
N LEU A 8 -7.77 2.85 7.69
CA LEU A 8 -7.30 3.31 6.40
C LEU A 8 -6.12 4.26 6.63
N THR A 9 -4.93 3.93 6.14
CA THR A 9 -3.80 4.85 6.12
C THR A 9 -3.57 5.39 4.70
N GLY A 10 -3.33 6.69 4.60
CA GLY A 10 -3.23 7.40 3.33
C GLY A 10 -4.59 7.82 2.77
N ALA A 11 -4.91 9.10 2.96
CA ALA A 11 -6.16 9.72 2.52
C ALA A 11 -6.13 10.07 1.02
N GLY A 12 -5.88 9.06 0.18
CA GLY A 12 -5.86 9.18 -1.29
C GLY A 12 -7.04 8.47 -1.94
N GLN A 13 -7.19 8.66 -3.26
CA GLN A 13 -8.31 8.11 -4.03
C GLN A 13 -8.36 6.57 -4.02
N ILE A 14 -7.20 5.89 -4.06
CA ILE A 14 -7.15 4.41 -4.02
C ILE A 14 -7.66 3.92 -2.66
N GLY A 15 -7.15 4.49 -1.56
CA GLY A 15 -7.58 4.12 -0.21
C GLY A 15 -9.07 4.38 0.00
N MET A 16 -9.58 5.53 -0.43
CA MET A 16 -10.99 5.87 -0.36
C MET A 16 -11.87 4.88 -1.16
N ALA A 17 -11.48 4.55 -2.40
CA ALA A 17 -12.25 3.62 -3.22
C ALA A 17 -12.33 2.23 -2.58
N ILE A 18 -11.22 1.74 -2.00
CA ILE A 18 -11.20 0.47 -1.27
C ILE A 18 -12.08 0.55 -0.03
N ALA A 19 -11.94 1.59 0.80
CA ALA A 19 -12.70 1.74 2.03
C ALA A 19 -14.21 1.85 1.78
N ARG A 20 -14.63 2.55 0.72
CA ARG A 20 -16.05 2.63 0.32
C ARG A 20 -16.63 1.27 -0.08
N ARG A 21 -15.82 0.41 -0.69
CA ARG A 21 -16.26 -0.90 -1.18
C ARG A 21 -16.27 -1.98 -0.10
N THR A 22 -15.35 -1.90 0.88
CA THR A 22 -15.14 -2.96 1.86
C THR A 22 -15.51 -2.57 3.30
N GLY A 23 -15.65 -1.27 3.60
CA GLY A 23 -15.87 -0.74 4.95
C GLY A 23 -17.34 -0.45 5.30
N TYR A 24 -18.29 -1.04 4.57
CA TYR A 24 -19.72 -0.87 4.87
C TYR A 24 -20.05 -1.38 6.29
N GLU A 25 -20.88 -0.63 7.02
CA GLU A 25 -21.25 -0.90 8.42
C GLU A 25 -20.11 -0.86 9.44
N MET A 26 -18.89 -0.50 9.03
CA MET A 26 -17.74 -0.38 9.93
C MET A 26 -17.55 1.05 10.43
N LYS A 27 -16.80 1.19 11.53
CA LYS A 27 -16.18 2.46 11.89
C LYS A 27 -14.84 2.55 11.13
N ILE A 28 -14.63 3.61 10.36
CA ILE A 28 -13.43 3.78 9.55
C ILE A 28 -12.56 4.88 10.16
N ILE A 29 -11.35 4.54 10.58
CA ILE A 29 -10.36 5.49 11.09
C ILE A 29 -9.40 5.81 9.94
N ILE A 30 -9.37 7.07 9.53
CA ILE A 30 -8.58 7.53 8.38
C ILE A 30 -7.36 8.27 8.89
N GLY A 31 -6.19 7.67 8.73
CA GLY A 31 -4.89 8.23 9.09
C GLY A 31 -4.16 8.83 7.90
N ASP A 32 -3.75 10.10 8.00
CA ASP A 32 -2.88 10.75 7.02
C ASP A 32 -1.91 11.71 7.73
N LYS A 33 -0.73 11.93 7.14
CA LYS A 33 0.26 12.86 7.68
C LYS A 33 -0.28 14.29 7.76
N ARG A 34 -1.10 14.69 6.79
CA ARG A 34 -1.81 15.96 6.77
C ARG A 34 -3.25 15.76 7.21
N MET A 35 -3.59 16.38 8.33
CA MET A 35 -4.95 16.28 8.91
C MET A 35 -6.02 16.74 7.92
N GLU A 36 -5.72 17.75 7.08
CA GLU A 36 -6.64 18.28 6.08
C GLU A 36 -7.05 17.21 5.05
N ASN A 37 -6.09 16.36 4.64
CA ASN A 37 -6.38 15.25 3.72
C ASN A 37 -7.30 14.21 4.38
N ALA A 38 -6.97 13.81 5.61
CA ALA A 38 -7.79 12.86 6.36
C ALA A 38 -9.22 13.39 6.57
N ALA A 39 -9.35 14.67 6.94
CA ALA A 39 -10.62 15.34 7.15
C ALA A 39 -11.45 15.45 5.87
N GLY A 40 -10.82 15.83 4.73
CA GLY A 40 -11.51 15.94 3.45
C GLY A 40 -12.07 14.62 2.94
N ILE A 41 -11.31 13.52 3.07
CA ILE A 41 -11.80 12.19 2.72
C ILE A 41 -12.89 11.73 3.71
N ALA A 42 -12.70 12.00 5.02
CA ALA A 42 -13.70 11.66 6.02
C ALA A 42 -15.03 12.38 5.76
N GLU A 43 -15.00 13.67 5.45
CA GLU A 43 -16.19 14.45 5.10
C GLU A 43 -16.90 13.86 3.86
N THR A 44 -16.15 13.61 2.78
CA THR A 44 -16.69 13.00 1.54
C THR A 44 -17.38 11.67 1.82
N MET A 45 -16.78 10.83 2.66
CA MET A 45 -17.32 9.52 2.99
C MET A 45 -18.51 9.62 3.94
N ASN A 46 -18.48 10.52 4.93
CA ASN A 46 -19.61 10.75 5.84
C ASN A 46 -20.85 11.27 5.08
N GLN A 47 -20.65 12.17 4.11
CA GLN A 47 -21.74 12.63 3.23
C GLN A 47 -22.32 11.50 2.35
N ALA A 48 -21.55 10.45 2.11
CA ALA A 48 -21.98 9.24 1.41
C ALA A 48 -22.53 8.15 2.35
N GLY A 49 -22.71 8.44 3.66
CA GLY A 49 -23.34 7.55 4.63
C GLY A 49 -22.36 6.61 5.36
N PHE A 50 -21.05 6.77 5.21
CA PHE A 50 -20.06 6.04 5.99
C PHE A 50 -19.84 6.68 7.37
N ASP A 51 -19.32 5.92 8.31
CA ASP A 51 -19.04 6.36 9.68
C ASP A 51 -17.51 6.48 9.85
N THR A 52 -16.96 7.68 9.61
CA THR A 52 -15.51 7.90 9.56
C THR A 52 -15.01 8.86 10.64
N VAL A 53 -13.72 8.68 11.02
CA VAL A 53 -12.99 9.59 11.92
C VAL A 53 -11.62 9.88 11.31
N PRO A 54 -11.27 11.15 11.05
CA PRO A 54 -9.94 11.53 10.63
C PRO A 54 -8.97 11.58 11.82
N VAL A 55 -7.73 11.14 11.58
CA VAL A 55 -6.64 11.16 12.57
C VAL A 55 -5.35 11.59 11.87
N GLN A 56 -4.60 12.50 12.47
CA GLN A 56 -3.26 12.81 11.97
C GLN A 56 -2.32 11.65 12.30
N MET A 57 -1.61 11.12 11.30
CA MET A 57 -0.74 9.97 11.46
C MET A 57 0.46 10.05 10.53
N ASP A 58 1.66 10.04 11.10
CA ASP A 58 2.91 9.90 10.36
C ASP A 58 3.33 8.43 10.31
N LEU A 59 3.28 7.83 9.11
CA LEU A 59 3.63 6.43 8.90
C LEU A 59 5.12 6.15 9.23
N SER A 60 5.99 7.15 9.17
CA SER A 60 7.40 7.00 9.55
C SER A 60 7.65 6.97 11.08
N SER A 61 6.61 7.12 11.91
CA SER A 61 6.68 7.16 13.36
C SER A 61 5.90 6.01 14.00
N ARG A 62 6.59 5.10 14.68
CA ARG A 62 5.95 4.01 15.43
C ARG A 62 4.98 4.55 16.49
N GLN A 63 5.36 5.63 17.19
CA GLN A 63 4.49 6.27 18.16
C GLN A 63 3.17 6.72 17.51
N SER A 64 3.25 7.40 16.37
CA SER A 64 2.07 7.89 15.64
C SER A 64 1.17 6.74 15.15
N ILE A 65 1.77 5.63 14.70
CA ILE A 65 1.04 4.40 14.35
C ILE A 65 0.31 3.83 15.58
N CYS A 66 0.98 3.75 16.74
CA CYS A 66 0.36 3.27 17.97
C CYS A 66 -0.78 4.18 18.45
N GLU A 67 -0.64 5.49 18.32
CA GLU A 67 -1.70 6.47 18.64
C GLU A 67 -2.93 6.29 17.74
N LEU A 68 -2.72 6.07 16.44
CA LEU A 68 -3.80 5.72 15.50
C LEU A 68 -4.52 4.42 15.93
N ILE A 69 -3.76 3.39 16.26
CA ILE A 69 -4.28 2.10 16.72
C ILE A 69 -5.09 2.27 18.01
N ASN A 70 -4.55 2.99 19.00
CA ASN A 70 -5.23 3.27 20.26
C ASN A 70 -6.55 4.02 20.03
N THR A 71 -6.55 4.99 19.13
CA THR A 71 -7.77 5.71 18.74
C THR A 71 -8.78 4.74 18.11
N ALA A 72 -8.35 3.87 17.20
CA ALA A 72 -9.22 2.88 16.56
C ALA A 72 -9.85 1.91 17.58
N GLN A 73 -9.07 1.44 18.55
CA GLN A 73 -9.53 0.52 19.60
C GLN A 73 -10.59 1.10 20.54
N GLN A 74 -10.69 2.43 20.66
CA GLN A 74 -11.76 3.08 21.42
C GLN A 74 -13.15 2.81 20.80
N TYR A 75 -13.20 2.64 19.47
CA TYR A 75 -14.44 2.41 18.75
C TYR A 75 -14.80 0.91 18.63
N GLY A 76 -13.83 0.03 18.60
CA GLY A 76 -14.12 -1.41 18.49
C GLY A 76 -12.90 -2.28 18.22
N ASN A 77 -13.16 -3.49 17.72
CA ASN A 77 -12.11 -4.42 17.33
C ASN A 77 -11.62 -4.09 15.92
N ILE A 78 -10.31 -3.99 15.74
CA ILE A 78 -9.72 -3.76 14.43
C ILE A 78 -9.88 -5.03 13.60
N ALA A 79 -10.73 -4.95 12.59
CA ALA A 79 -11.08 -6.06 11.70
C ALA A 79 -10.45 -5.93 10.32
N MET A 80 -10.18 -4.69 9.88
CA MET A 80 -9.63 -4.45 8.55
C MET A 80 -8.51 -3.41 8.58
N LEU A 81 -7.48 -3.65 7.75
CA LEU A 81 -6.44 -2.69 7.42
C LEU A 81 -6.43 -2.42 5.92
N VAL A 82 -6.45 -1.15 5.53
CA VAL A 82 -6.13 -0.67 4.19
C VAL A 82 -4.92 0.25 4.30
N ASN A 83 -3.72 -0.24 3.97
CA ASN A 83 -2.53 0.58 3.92
C ASN A 83 -2.31 1.11 2.51
N ALA A 84 -2.77 2.34 2.25
CA ALA A 84 -2.59 3.07 1.00
C ALA A 84 -1.69 4.30 1.16
N ALA A 85 -1.08 4.48 2.34
CA ALA A 85 -0.11 5.54 2.57
C ALA A 85 1.21 5.26 1.84
N GLY A 86 1.82 6.32 1.35
CA GLY A 86 3.12 6.27 0.68
C GLY A 86 3.46 7.59 0.03
N VAL A 87 4.70 7.70 -0.44
CA VAL A 87 5.21 8.88 -1.13
C VAL A 87 5.68 8.55 -2.55
N SER A 88 5.62 9.52 -3.45
CA SER A 88 6.03 9.34 -4.85
C SER A 88 7.53 9.60 -5.02
N PRO A 89 8.24 8.84 -5.88
CA PRO A 89 9.65 9.08 -6.19
C PRO A 89 9.90 10.41 -6.92
N SER A 90 8.85 11.06 -7.42
CA SER A 90 8.93 12.40 -8.00
C SER A 90 8.86 13.53 -6.97
N GLN A 91 8.43 13.24 -5.72
CA GLN A 91 8.14 14.24 -4.70
C GLN A 91 8.91 14.03 -3.39
N ALA A 92 9.57 12.90 -3.23
CA ALA A 92 10.25 12.53 -2.00
C ALA A 92 11.72 12.17 -2.23
N THR A 93 12.54 12.42 -1.22
CA THR A 93 13.93 12.01 -1.17
C THR A 93 14.08 10.50 -0.97
N VAL A 94 15.26 9.95 -1.26
CA VAL A 94 15.59 8.54 -0.99
C VAL A 94 15.29 8.18 0.47
N GLU A 95 15.70 9.02 1.40
CA GLU A 95 15.51 8.80 2.85
C GLU A 95 14.03 8.77 3.23
N GLU A 96 13.23 9.70 2.73
CA GLU A 96 11.78 9.74 2.99
C GLU A 96 11.07 8.52 2.43
N ILE A 97 11.42 8.08 1.21
CA ILE A 97 10.86 6.87 0.60
C ILE A 97 11.17 5.65 1.46
N LEU A 98 12.41 5.46 1.89
CA LEU A 98 12.79 4.33 2.73
C LEU A 98 12.10 4.38 4.10
N LYS A 99 12.00 5.56 4.72
CA LYS A 99 11.35 5.74 6.02
C LYS A 99 9.84 5.53 5.95
N VAL A 100 9.18 6.08 4.93
CA VAL A 100 7.70 6.02 4.82
C VAL A 100 7.25 4.73 4.16
N ASP A 101 7.71 4.48 2.92
CA ASP A 101 7.15 3.40 2.11
C ASP A 101 7.64 2.01 2.53
N LEU A 102 8.86 1.91 3.08
CA LEU A 102 9.44 0.63 3.48
C LEU A 102 9.33 0.41 4.99
N TYR A 103 10.03 1.23 5.78
CA TYR A 103 10.09 1.07 7.24
C TYR A 103 8.72 1.31 7.89
N GLY A 104 8.03 2.37 7.49
CA GLY A 104 6.70 2.70 7.99
C GLY A 104 5.67 1.63 7.69
N THR A 105 5.68 1.10 6.46
CA THR A 105 4.83 -0.05 6.11
C THR A 105 5.14 -1.26 6.96
N ALA A 106 6.43 -1.59 7.17
CA ALA A 106 6.83 -2.72 8.02
C ALA A 106 6.35 -2.56 9.47
N MET A 107 6.50 -1.36 10.06
CA MET A 107 5.98 -1.04 11.40
C MET A 107 4.46 -1.22 11.48
N LEU A 108 3.73 -0.67 10.53
CA LEU A 108 2.27 -0.74 10.52
C LEU A 108 1.78 -2.18 10.46
N LEU A 109 2.35 -3.00 9.57
CA LEU A 109 1.98 -4.41 9.43
C LEU A 109 2.28 -5.19 10.71
N GLU A 110 3.42 -4.92 11.35
CA GLU A 110 3.82 -5.53 12.62
C GLU A 110 2.85 -5.15 13.75
N GLU A 111 2.56 -3.86 13.95
CA GLU A 111 1.71 -3.40 15.05
C GLU A 111 0.25 -3.85 14.88
N ILE A 112 -0.30 -3.75 13.67
CA ILE A 112 -1.66 -4.27 13.40
C ILE A 112 -1.70 -5.79 13.54
N GLY A 113 -0.66 -6.51 13.09
CA GLY A 113 -0.57 -7.96 13.20
C GLY A 113 -0.64 -8.47 14.65
N LYS A 114 -0.21 -7.66 15.63
CA LYS A 114 -0.30 -7.99 17.06
C LYS A 114 -1.73 -7.97 17.61
N ILE A 115 -2.62 -7.18 16.99
CA ILE A 115 -3.93 -6.82 17.58
C ILE A 115 -5.13 -7.07 16.64
N ILE A 116 -4.91 -7.36 15.38
CA ILE A 116 -5.98 -7.67 14.43
C ILE A 116 -6.88 -8.79 14.99
N LYS A 117 -8.21 -8.62 14.89
CA LYS A 117 -9.15 -9.63 15.38
C LYS A 117 -9.08 -10.92 14.56
N THR A 118 -9.48 -12.04 15.16
CA THR A 118 -9.66 -13.31 14.43
C THR A 118 -10.65 -13.12 13.28
N GLY A 119 -10.31 -13.64 12.11
CA GLY A 119 -11.07 -13.41 10.86
C GLY A 119 -10.80 -12.05 10.21
N GLY A 120 -9.94 -11.22 10.81
CA GLY A 120 -9.58 -9.93 10.24
C GLY A 120 -8.75 -10.05 8.97
N VAL A 121 -8.69 -8.96 8.19
CA VAL A 121 -8.01 -8.96 6.90
C VAL A 121 -7.37 -7.60 6.60
N GLY A 122 -6.24 -7.62 5.90
CA GLY A 122 -5.58 -6.41 5.44
C GLY A 122 -5.16 -6.47 3.99
N VAL A 123 -5.00 -5.29 3.40
CA VAL A 123 -4.31 -5.08 2.13
C VAL A 123 -3.31 -3.93 2.26
N THR A 124 -2.16 -4.10 1.62
CA THR A 124 -1.14 -3.05 1.47
C THR A 124 -0.98 -2.71 0.00
N ILE A 125 -1.00 -1.42 -0.32
CA ILE A 125 -0.76 -0.96 -1.68
C ILE A 125 0.74 -0.85 -1.93
N SER A 126 1.23 -1.78 -2.76
CA SER A 126 2.58 -1.76 -3.28
C SER A 126 2.64 -1.01 -4.62
N SER A 127 3.35 -1.50 -5.62
CA SER A 127 3.43 -0.87 -6.95
C SER A 127 3.99 -1.84 -8.00
N GLN A 128 3.57 -1.68 -9.26
CA GLN A 128 4.24 -2.29 -10.41
C GLN A 128 5.76 -2.02 -10.43
N SER A 129 6.19 -0.90 -9.83
CA SER A 129 7.60 -0.51 -9.80
C SER A 129 8.48 -1.54 -9.09
N GLY A 130 7.97 -2.21 -8.06
CA GLY A 130 8.67 -3.30 -7.39
C GLY A 130 8.92 -4.51 -8.30
N HIS A 131 8.01 -4.78 -9.24
CA HIS A 131 8.13 -5.89 -10.20
C HIS A 131 9.13 -5.64 -11.33
N ARG A 132 9.66 -4.42 -11.44
CA ARG A 132 10.64 -4.03 -12.47
C ARG A 132 12.08 -4.12 -12.00
N LEU A 133 12.31 -4.49 -10.75
CA LEU A 133 13.64 -4.82 -10.26
C LEU A 133 14.08 -6.17 -10.82
N PRO A 134 15.38 -6.35 -11.11
CA PRO A 134 15.94 -7.68 -11.31
C PRO A 134 15.71 -8.56 -10.08
N ALA A 135 15.70 -9.86 -10.25
CA ALA A 135 15.64 -10.79 -9.12
C ALA A 135 16.82 -10.55 -8.17
N LEU A 136 16.52 -10.29 -6.90
CA LEU A 136 17.54 -9.98 -5.89
C LEU A 136 18.16 -11.25 -5.26
N GLY A 137 17.56 -12.41 -5.52
CA GLY A 137 17.96 -13.71 -4.96
C GLY A 137 17.31 -14.04 -3.63
N ALA A 138 17.20 -15.34 -3.35
CA ALA A 138 16.43 -15.86 -2.22
C ALA A 138 16.94 -15.38 -0.85
N GLU A 139 18.26 -15.20 -0.69
CA GLU A 139 18.84 -14.69 0.56
C GLU A 139 18.44 -13.25 0.82
N THR A 140 18.58 -12.36 -0.17
CA THR A 140 18.15 -10.96 -0.07
C THR A 140 16.66 -10.85 0.18
N ASP A 141 15.84 -11.65 -0.52
CA ASP A 141 14.40 -11.72 -0.30
C ASP A 141 14.08 -12.07 1.15
N ARG A 142 14.78 -13.06 1.72
CA ARG A 142 14.61 -13.46 3.11
C ARG A 142 15.02 -12.36 4.09
N LEU A 143 16.14 -11.68 3.83
CA LEU A 143 16.57 -10.55 4.65
C LEU A 143 15.52 -9.43 4.62
N LEU A 144 15.07 -9.01 3.44
CA LEU A 144 14.02 -7.99 3.30
C LEU A 144 12.71 -8.40 3.99
N ALA A 145 12.33 -9.66 3.91
CA ALA A 145 11.09 -10.18 4.50
C ALA A 145 11.14 -10.31 6.03
N CYS A 146 12.26 -10.77 6.59
CA CYS A 146 12.33 -11.31 7.95
C CYS A 146 13.18 -10.49 8.92
N THR A 147 14.05 -9.59 8.44
CA THR A 147 14.84 -8.73 9.35
C THR A 147 13.91 -7.96 10.30
N PRO A 148 14.21 -7.93 11.62
CA PRO A 148 13.43 -7.14 12.56
C PRO A 148 13.23 -5.72 12.05
N THR A 149 12.05 -5.16 12.28
CA THR A 149 11.67 -3.86 11.70
C THR A 149 12.67 -2.76 12.04
N GLU A 150 13.17 -2.72 13.29
CA GLU A 150 14.14 -1.71 13.75
C GLU A 150 15.52 -1.84 13.07
N GLU A 151 15.86 -3.02 12.56
CA GLU A 151 17.12 -3.28 11.88
C GLU A 151 17.00 -3.18 10.36
N LEU A 152 15.78 -3.06 9.84
CA LEU A 152 15.49 -3.17 8.42
C LEU A 152 16.30 -2.17 7.57
N LEU A 153 16.34 -0.90 7.99
CA LEU A 153 17.07 0.14 7.28
C LEU A 153 18.60 0.01 7.37
N HIS A 154 19.13 -0.88 8.21
CA HIS A 154 20.55 -1.16 8.30
C HIS A 154 21.04 -2.22 7.29
N LEU A 155 20.12 -2.86 6.56
CA LEU A 155 20.50 -3.82 5.51
C LEU A 155 21.37 -3.15 4.45
N GLU A 156 22.41 -3.84 4.02
CA GLU A 156 23.41 -3.34 3.07
C GLU A 156 22.76 -2.82 1.76
N ILE A 157 21.80 -3.57 1.22
CA ILE A 157 21.09 -3.20 -0.02
C ILE A 157 20.30 -1.87 0.10
N LEU A 158 20.00 -1.45 1.32
CA LEU A 158 19.25 -0.21 1.60
C LEU A 158 20.15 0.97 1.97
N GLN A 159 21.48 0.77 1.95
CA GLN A 159 22.42 1.86 2.23
C GLN A 159 22.54 2.82 1.03
N PRO A 160 22.83 4.10 1.28
CA PRO A 160 22.96 5.11 0.21
C PRO A 160 23.93 4.71 -0.91
N SER A 161 24.98 3.96 -0.61
CA SER A 161 25.96 3.46 -1.60
C SER A 161 25.37 2.47 -2.61
N HIS A 162 24.25 1.81 -2.29
CA HIS A 162 23.56 0.83 -3.13
C HIS A 162 22.31 1.39 -3.82
N ILE A 163 21.88 2.59 -3.44
CA ILE A 163 20.67 3.22 -3.98
C ILE A 163 21.04 4.31 -4.99
N ARG A 164 20.65 4.13 -6.24
CA ARG A 164 21.03 5.01 -7.36
C ARG A 164 20.31 6.36 -7.33
N ASP A 165 18.99 6.33 -7.04
CA ASP A 165 18.09 7.48 -7.08
C ASP A 165 16.78 7.19 -6.33
N SER A 166 15.88 8.18 -6.28
CA SER A 166 14.57 8.05 -5.63
C SER A 166 13.68 6.97 -6.28
N LEU A 167 13.78 6.76 -7.59
CA LEU A 167 13.03 5.70 -8.27
C LEU A 167 13.52 4.32 -7.83
N HIS A 168 14.84 4.12 -7.72
CA HIS A 168 15.41 2.86 -7.25
C HIS A 168 15.04 2.58 -5.78
N ALA A 169 15.10 3.61 -4.92
CA ALA A 169 14.63 3.50 -3.54
C ALA A 169 13.15 3.09 -3.47
N TYR A 170 12.30 3.69 -4.30
CA TYR A 170 10.88 3.37 -4.40
C TYR A 170 10.66 1.93 -4.88
N GLN A 171 11.39 1.50 -5.92
CA GLN A 171 11.33 0.12 -6.41
C GLN A 171 11.69 -0.89 -5.31
N LEU A 172 12.80 -0.63 -4.58
CA LEU A 172 13.22 -1.48 -3.45
C LEU A 172 12.17 -1.49 -2.32
N ALA A 173 11.62 -0.33 -1.95
CA ALA A 173 10.59 -0.23 -0.92
C ALA A 173 9.35 -1.04 -1.32
N LYS A 174 8.84 -0.86 -2.53
CA LYS A 174 7.64 -1.56 -3.01
C LYS A 174 7.88 -3.06 -3.21
N TYR A 175 9.06 -3.46 -3.67
CA TYR A 175 9.46 -4.86 -3.71
C TYR A 175 9.50 -5.47 -2.30
N CYS A 176 10.17 -4.82 -1.36
CA CYS A 176 10.28 -5.26 0.02
C CYS A 176 8.89 -5.43 0.67
N ASN A 177 7.95 -4.53 0.39
CA ASN A 177 6.59 -4.60 0.92
C ASN A 177 5.90 -5.92 0.55
N THR A 178 6.08 -6.43 -0.68
CA THR A 178 5.50 -7.73 -1.07
C THR A 178 6.13 -8.88 -0.28
N LYS A 179 7.44 -8.82 -0.01
CA LYS A 179 8.15 -9.84 0.80
C LYS A 179 7.74 -9.76 2.27
N ARG A 180 7.60 -8.55 2.81
CA ARG A 180 7.09 -8.33 4.17
C ARG A 180 5.68 -8.86 4.34
N VAL A 181 4.79 -8.62 3.38
CA VAL A 181 3.43 -9.16 3.40
C VAL A 181 3.42 -10.68 3.43
N MET A 182 4.30 -11.35 2.67
CA MET A 182 4.44 -12.81 2.72
C MET A 182 4.85 -13.30 4.12
N ALA A 183 5.84 -12.67 4.74
CA ALA A 183 6.30 -13.03 6.08
C ALA A 183 5.25 -12.70 7.16
N GLU A 184 4.60 -11.54 7.07
CA GLU A 184 3.55 -11.14 8.01
C GLU A 184 2.30 -11.99 7.89
N ALA A 185 1.96 -12.53 6.71
CA ALA A 185 0.84 -13.44 6.54
C ALA A 185 0.95 -14.68 7.43
N VAL A 186 2.17 -15.18 7.69
CA VAL A 186 2.40 -16.28 8.64
C VAL A 186 2.06 -15.87 10.08
N LYS A 187 2.44 -14.64 10.47
CA LYS A 187 2.17 -14.12 11.82
C LYS A 187 0.68 -13.79 11.98
N TRP A 188 0.07 -13.13 11.01
CA TRP A 188 -1.36 -12.82 10.98
C TRP A 188 -2.21 -14.10 10.98
N GLY A 189 -1.77 -15.14 10.25
CA GLY A 189 -2.41 -16.46 10.20
C GLY A 189 -2.52 -17.14 11.56
N ARG A 190 -1.53 -16.96 12.46
CA ARG A 190 -1.59 -17.47 13.85
C ARG A 190 -2.74 -16.85 14.66
N ARG A 191 -3.23 -15.70 14.26
CA ARG A 191 -4.43 -15.05 14.83
C ARG A 191 -5.71 -15.34 14.05
N GLY A 192 -5.63 -16.17 13.00
CA GLY A 192 -6.74 -16.45 12.09
C GLY A 192 -7.07 -15.27 11.17
N ALA A 193 -6.13 -14.37 10.92
CA ALA A 193 -6.27 -13.22 10.05
C ALA A 193 -5.45 -13.37 8.76
N ARG A 194 -5.74 -12.57 7.74
CA ARG A 194 -5.08 -12.60 6.41
C ARG A 194 -4.54 -11.23 6.04
N ILE A 195 -3.43 -11.21 5.31
CA ILE A 195 -2.86 -9.97 4.74
C ILE A 195 -2.35 -10.26 3.33
N ASN A 196 -2.62 -9.34 2.40
CA ASN A 196 -2.15 -9.40 1.02
C ASN A 196 -1.63 -8.04 0.57
N SER A 197 -0.94 -7.99 -0.57
CA SER A 197 -0.61 -6.76 -1.26
C SER A 197 -1.27 -6.68 -2.63
N ILE A 198 -1.45 -5.45 -3.09
CA ILE A 198 -1.85 -5.13 -4.45
C ILE A 198 -0.76 -4.23 -5.01
N SER A 199 -0.27 -4.56 -6.20
CA SER A 199 0.73 -3.79 -6.94
C SER A 199 0.08 -3.11 -8.14
N PRO A 200 -0.49 -1.90 -7.98
CA PRO A 200 -1.10 -1.19 -9.08
C PRO A 200 -0.05 -0.68 -10.07
N GLY A 201 -0.48 -0.55 -11.31
CA GLY A 201 0.17 0.26 -12.31
C GLY A 201 -0.07 1.76 -12.07
N ILE A 202 -0.11 2.51 -13.16
CA ILE A 202 -0.45 3.93 -13.09
C ILE A 202 -1.97 4.07 -12.98
N ILE A 203 -2.42 4.63 -11.87
CA ILE A 203 -3.83 4.85 -11.55
C ILE A 203 -4.15 6.32 -11.62
N VAL A 204 -5.25 6.68 -12.29
CA VAL A 204 -5.72 8.07 -12.37
C VAL A 204 -6.08 8.56 -10.97
N THR A 205 -5.30 9.51 -10.50
CA THR A 205 -5.47 10.22 -9.23
C THR A 205 -5.13 11.69 -9.46
N PRO A 206 -5.49 12.64 -8.60
CA PRO A 206 -5.07 14.03 -8.73
C PRO A 206 -3.55 14.17 -8.95
N LEU A 207 -2.74 13.44 -8.15
CA LEU A 207 -1.29 13.41 -8.31
C LEU A 207 -0.86 12.89 -9.70
N ALA A 208 -1.46 11.82 -10.19
CA ALA A 208 -1.13 11.26 -11.50
C ALA A 208 -1.53 12.22 -12.63
N LEU A 209 -2.65 12.95 -12.50
CA LEU A 209 -3.06 13.96 -13.48
C LEU A 209 -2.06 15.12 -13.56
N ASP A 210 -1.51 15.56 -12.43
CA ASP A 210 -0.45 16.57 -12.40
C ASP A 210 0.81 16.06 -13.10
N GLU A 211 1.19 14.80 -12.88
CA GLU A 211 2.33 14.18 -13.57
C GLU A 211 2.08 14.00 -15.09
N PHE A 212 0.86 13.64 -15.50
CA PHE A 212 0.49 13.50 -16.93
C PHE A 212 0.53 14.82 -17.69
N ASN A 213 0.22 15.92 -17.01
CA ASN A 213 0.25 17.27 -17.57
C ASN A 213 1.60 17.97 -17.37
N GLY A 214 2.51 17.35 -16.60
CA GLY A 214 3.84 17.86 -16.30
C GLY A 214 4.93 17.43 -17.31
N PRO A 215 6.20 17.71 -16.98
CA PRO A 215 7.34 17.37 -17.84
C PRO A 215 7.47 15.89 -18.21
N ARG A 216 6.90 15.00 -17.40
CA ARG A 216 6.89 13.53 -17.61
C ARG A 216 5.68 13.03 -18.41
N GLY A 217 4.78 13.91 -18.85
CA GLY A 217 3.53 13.50 -19.52
C GLY A 217 3.74 12.63 -20.74
N ASN A 218 4.75 12.93 -21.57
CA ASN A 218 5.09 12.11 -22.75
C ASN A 218 5.61 10.70 -22.36
N PHE A 219 6.35 10.59 -21.26
CA PHE A 219 6.79 9.29 -20.75
C PHE A 219 5.59 8.41 -20.37
N TYR A 220 4.60 8.95 -19.69
CA TYR A 220 3.39 8.21 -19.32
C TYR A 220 2.55 7.84 -20.54
N LYS A 221 2.35 8.77 -21.49
CA LYS A 221 1.64 8.49 -22.76
C LYS A 221 2.30 7.33 -23.52
N ASN A 222 3.63 7.34 -23.62
CA ASN A 222 4.37 6.26 -24.28
C ASN A 222 4.22 4.93 -23.53
N MET A 223 4.23 4.94 -22.20
CA MET A 223 4.05 3.74 -21.39
C MET A 223 2.64 3.16 -21.60
N PHE A 224 1.60 4.00 -21.65
CA PHE A 224 0.24 3.53 -21.95
C PHE A 224 0.12 2.95 -23.35
N ALA A 225 0.66 3.64 -24.36
CA ALA A 225 0.63 3.16 -25.74
C ALA A 225 1.36 1.82 -25.92
N GLN A 226 2.31 1.49 -25.06
CA GLN A 226 3.06 0.23 -25.07
C GLN A 226 2.43 -0.85 -24.18
N SER A 227 1.53 -0.51 -23.28
CA SER A 227 0.86 -1.48 -22.42
C SER A 227 -0.32 -2.14 -23.14
N PRO A 228 -0.60 -3.42 -22.89
CA PRO A 228 -1.75 -4.11 -23.50
C PRO A 228 -3.10 -3.42 -23.26
N ALA A 229 -3.29 -2.80 -22.08
CA ALA A 229 -4.52 -2.08 -21.79
C ALA A 229 -4.66 -0.74 -22.54
N GLY A 230 -3.57 -0.12 -23.01
CA GLY A 230 -3.56 1.14 -23.74
C GLY A 230 -4.00 2.37 -22.93
N ARG A 231 -4.17 2.25 -21.61
CA ARG A 231 -4.67 3.31 -20.73
C ARG A 231 -4.17 3.19 -19.30
N PRO A 232 -4.25 4.25 -18.48
CA PRO A 232 -4.12 4.12 -17.03
C PRO A 232 -5.31 3.35 -16.44
N GLY A 233 -5.13 2.81 -15.23
CA GLY A 233 -6.19 2.23 -14.43
C GLY A 233 -6.93 3.28 -13.60
N THR A 234 -8.00 2.86 -12.95
CA THR A 234 -8.80 3.67 -12.02
C THR A 234 -8.66 3.15 -10.58
N ALA A 235 -8.96 4.02 -9.60
CA ALA A 235 -8.99 3.61 -8.20
C ALA A 235 -10.03 2.49 -7.94
N ASP A 236 -11.15 2.50 -8.66
CA ASP A 236 -12.18 1.48 -8.56
C ASP A 236 -11.72 0.12 -9.10
N GLU A 237 -10.87 0.07 -10.12
CA GLU A 237 -10.28 -1.20 -10.60
C GLU A 237 -9.36 -1.81 -9.54
N VAL A 238 -8.61 -0.99 -8.80
CA VAL A 238 -7.83 -1.46 -7.65
C VAL A 238 -8.75 -1.94 -6.52
N ALA A 239 -9.84 -1.20 -6.25
CA ALA A 239 -10.82 -1.56 -5.22
C ALA A 239 -11.56 -2.87 -5.53
N ASN A 240 -11.77 -3.24 -6.81
CA ASN A 240 -12.33 -4.54 -7.21
C ASN A 240 -11.44 -5.70 -6.74
N VAL A 241 -10.12 -5.56 -6.89
CA VAL A 241 -9.16 -6.57 -6.41
C VAL A 241 -9.12 -6.60 -4.90
N ALA A 242 -9.14 -5.43 -4.24
CA ALA A 242 -9.20 -5.34 -2.78
C ALA A 242 -10.46 -6.01 -2.21
N GLU A 243 -11.62 -5.83 -2.83
CA GLU A 243 -12.88 -6.48 -2.44
C GLU A 243 -12.78 -8.01 -2.51
N LEU A 244 -12.16 -8.54 -3.56
CA LEU A 244 -11.89 -9.98 -3.66
C LEU A 244 -10.99 -10.45 -2.51
N LEU A 245 -9.85 -9.79 -2.29
CA LEU A 245 -8.85 -10.19 -1.29
C LEU A 245 -9.38 -10.05 0.14
N MET A 246 -10.17 -9.02 0.42
CA MET A 246 -10.69 -8.71 1.75
C MET A 246 -12.00 -9.44 2.07
N GLY A 247 -12.74 -9.85 1.06
CA GLY A 247 -14.01 -10.57 1.19
C GLY A 247 -13.85 -12.08 1.37
N ASN A 248 -14.99 -12.74 1.59
CA ASN A 248 -15.06 -14.20 1.78
C ASN A 248 -14.62 -15.00 0.55
N ARG A 249 -14.76 -14.45 -0.66
CA ARG A 249 -14.29 -15.08 -1.89
C ARG A 249 -12.77 -15.22 -1.95
N GLY A 250 -12.04 -14.35 -1.24
CA GLY A 250 -10.59 -14.42 -1.08
C GLY A 250 -10.12 -15.19 0.16
N ALA A 251 -10.97 -15.97 0.82
CA ALA A 251 -10.67 -16.63 2.10
C ALA A 251 -9.42 -17.53 2.07
N PHE A 252 -9.05 -18.07 0.92
CA PHE A 252 -7.85 -18.90 0.76
C PHE A 252 -6.65 -18.12 0.21
N ILE A 253 -6.75 -16.79 0.05
CA ILE A 253 -5.68 -15.92 -0.46
C ILE A 253 -5.07 -15.16 0.72
N THR A 254 -3.81 -15.44 1.03
CA THR A 254 -3.03 -14.71 2.04
C THR A 254 -1.54 -14.76 1.69
N GLY A 255 -0.79 -13.70 2.01
CA GLY A 255 0.62 -13.58 1.67
C GLY A 255 0.89 -13.38 0.17
N SER A 256 -0.14 -13.07 -0.61
CA SER A 256 -0.04 -12.90 -2.06
C SER A 256 0.09 -11.43 -2.43
N ASP A 257 0.75 -11.18 -3.56
CA ASP A 257 0.75 -9.89 -4.23
C ASP A 257 0.04 -10.00 -5.58
N ILE A 258 -0.89 -9.08 -5.85
CA ILE A 258 -1.64 -9.04 -7.10
C ILE A 258 -1.18 -7.85 -7.92
N LEU A 259 -0.47 -8.12 -9.01
CA LEU A 259 -0.09 -7.10 -9.99
C LEU A 259 -1.31 -6.73 -10.85
N ILE A 260 -1.70 -5.45 -10.81
CA ILE A 260 -2.81 -4.89 -11.58
C ILE A 260 -2.32 -3.61 -12.29
N ASP A 261 -1.77 -3.75 -13.48
CA ASP A 261 -1.06 -2.68 -14.18
C ASP A 261 -1.39 -2.55 -15.68
N GLY A 262 -2.44 -3.23 -16.13
CA GLY A 262 -2.82 -3.23 -17.54
C GLY A 262 -1.78 -3.85 -18.47
N GLY A 263 -0.88 -4.69 -17.92
CA GLY A 263 0.20 -5.35 -18.66
C GLY A 263 1.44 -4.48 -18.89
N ALA A 264 1.54 -3.31 -18.23
CA ALA A 264 2.68 -2.41 -18.40
C ALA A 264 4.01 -3.04 -17.98
N THR A 265 4.03 -3.86 -16.92
CA THR A 265 5.23 -4.60 -16.50
C THR A 265 5.57 -5.71 -17.50
N ALA A 266 4.58 -6.43 -18.02
CA ALA A 266 4.82 -7.45 -19.05
C ALA A 266 5.42 -6.82 -20.32
N ALA A 267 4.88 -5.68 -20.77
CA ALA A 267 5.44 -4.94 -21.89
C ALA A 267 6.87 -4.44 -21.61
N TYR A 268 7.17 -4.04 -20.38
CA TYR A 268 8.51 -3.62 -19.97
C TYR A 268 9.52 -4.77 -20.03
N LEU A 269 9.15 -5.96 -19.54
CA LEU A 269 10.05 -7.12 -19.43
C LEU A 269 10.22 -7.88 -20.75
N TYR A 270 9.18 -7.90 -21.60
CA TYR A 270 9.10 -8.77 -22.78
C TYR A 270 8.86 -7.99 -24.08
N LYS A 271 9.43 -6.77 -24.17
CA LYS A 271 9.40 -6.01 -25.43
C LYS A 271 9.94 -6.86 -26.58
N THR A 272 9.06 -7.18 -27.53
CA THR A 272 9.53 -7.67 -28.82
C THR A 272 10.21 -6.51 -29.55
N PRO A 273 11.42 -6.68 -30.10
CA PRO A 273 11.99 -5.67 -30.98
C PRO A 273 10.97 -5.35 -32.08
N THR A 274 10.58 -4.10 -32.22
CA THR A 274 9.82 -3.66 -33.40
C THR A 274 10.69 -3.91 -34.61
N THR A 275 10.30 -4.88 -35.45
CA THR A 275 10.85 -5.13 -36.77
C THR A 275 10.70 -3.91 -37.65
#